data_afc8f002d9662efea8c073245e400d19
#
_entry.id   afc8f002d9662efea8c073245e400d19
#
_cell.length_a   1.000
_cell.length_b   1.000
_cell.length_c   1.000
_cell.angle_alpha   90.00
_cell.angle_beta   90.00
_cell.angle_gamma   90.00
#
_symmetry.space_group_name_H-M   'P 1'
#
loop_
_entity.id
_entity.type
_entity.pdbx_description
1 polymer ?
#
loop_
_entity_poly.entity_id
_entity_poly.type
_entity_poly.pdbx_seq_one_letter_code
_entity_poly.pdbx_strand_id
1 'polypeptide(L)'
;MMSIKNWTRVGLAGAVMAAAIIAVPALAQSDRGVEARLAALEKRVALEEDRAQIENLTRAYGYYIDKKVWSEVVPLFSKDAVVEISGRGVYKGAKGVDTLFSKVIGRQHKGLADGELSNHMVLQGVTNVAPDGKTATGRWRAFIQIGMWQKMGLWAEGTYDIRYVKEDGKWKFSLMRWYGTYFTPYDKGWAQASFGNNGPSKEFPPDAPQSVQYDAYPGHYVPPYPYPNPVTGRPWTQADTDRYSTRGMDPSNAANSSSAGSPLSLESQHPQQPPR
;
A
#
# COMPACT_ATOMS: atom_id res chain seq x y z
N MET A 1 84.01 -37.85 -37.93
CA MET A 1 83.94 -36.64 -37.10
C MET A 1 82.87 -35.76 -37.68
N MET A 2 81.61 -35.93 -37.19
CA MET A 2 80.41 -35.21 -37.69
C MET A 2 79.73 -34.53 -36.49
N SER A 3 79.56 -33.23 -36.58
CA SER A 3 79.24 -32.26 -35.54
C SER A 3 77.73 -32.38 -35.08
N ILE A 4 77.52 -32.53 -33.79
CA ILE A 4 76.24 -32.46 -33.11
C ILE A 4 75.94 -30.98 -32.84
N LYS A 5 75.18 -30.32 -33.70
CA LYS A 5 74.62 -29.00 -33.43
C LYS A 5 73.40 -28.82 -34.35
N ASN A 6 72.14 -29.20 -33.93
CA ASN A 6 70.90 -28.62 -34.46
C ASN A 6 69.64 -29.27 -33.87
N TRP A 7 69.61 -29.52 -32.55
CA TRP A 7 68.37 -30.11 -31.96
C TRP A 7 67.74 -29.31 -30.78
N THR A 8 68.13 -28.07 -30.59
CA THR A 8 67.63 -27.31 -29.42
C THR A 8 66.76 -26.10 -29.76
N ARG A 9 66.23 -25.95 -30.99
CA ARG A 9 65.38 -24.77 -31.33
C ARG A 9 63.93 -25.07 -31.70
N VAL A 10 63.47 -26.30 -31.76
CA VAL A 10 62.12 -26.64 -32.14
C VAL A 10 61.18 -26.85 -30.91
N GLY A 11 61.75 -27.06 -29.72
CA GLY A 11 60.98 -27.36 -28.54
C GLY A 11 60.32 -26.17 -27.82
N LEU A 12 60.81 -24.92 -28.02
CA LEU A 12 60.29 -23.75 -27.27
C LEU A 12 59.12 -23.05 -27.97
N ALA A 13 58.98 -23.17 -29.29
CA ALA A 13 57.88 -22.53 -30.02
C ALA A 13 56.52 -23.25 -29.86
N GLY A 14 56.53 -24.57 -29.63
CA GLY A 14 55.33 -25.37 -29.45
C GLY A 14 54.67 -25.21 -28.09
N ALA A 15 55.43 -24.89 -27.02
CA ALA A 15 54.89 -24.76 -25.67
C ALA A 15 54.17 -23.41 -25.42
N VAL A 16 54.60 -22.34 -26.12
CA VAL A 16 53.99 -21.01 -25.99
C VAL A 16 52.63 -20.93 -26.70
N MET A 17 52.44 -21.63 -27.79
CA MET A 17 51.14 -21.67 -28.53
C MET A 17 50.09 -22.49 -27.81
N ALA A 18 50.45 -23.55 -27.10
CA ALA A 18 49.49 -24.36 -26.34
C ALA A 18 48.96 -23.64 -25.09
N ALA A 19 49.75 -22.77 -24.44
CA ALA A 19 49.32 -21.96 -23.30
C ALA A 19 48.35 -20.84 -23.67
N ALA A 20 48.48 -20.23 -24.86
CA ALA A 20 47.59 -19.16 -25.35
C ALA A 20 46.21 -19.66 -25.72
N ILE A 21 46.04 -20.90 -26.22
CA ILE A 21 44.76 -21.47 -26.62
C ILE A 21 43.90 -21.88 -25.38
N ILE A 22 44.53 -22.20 -24.25
CA ILE A 22 43.83 -22.59 -23.02
C ILE A 22 43.38 -21.36 -22.20
N ALA A 23 44.09 -20.23 -22.31
CA ALA A 23 43.78 -19.02 -21.54
C ALA A 23 42.55 -18.26 -22.04
N VAL A 24 42.30 -18.24 -23.34
CA VAL A 24 41.18 -17.50 -23.96
C VAL A 24 39.77 -18.01 -23.50
N PRO A 25 39.46 -19.32 -23.47
CA PRO A 25 38.15 -19.77 -22.98
C PRO A 25 38.01 -19.56 -21.45
N ALA A 26 39.08 -19.62 -20.67
CA ALA A 26 39.00 -19.37 -19.22
C ALA A 26 38.72 -17.89 -18.89
N LEU A 27 39.31 -16.96 -19.64
CA LEU A 27 39.00 -15.52 -19.51
C LEU A 27 37.57 -15.22 -19.98
N ALA A 28 37.15 -15.73 -21.11
CA ALA A 28 35.74 -15.57 -21.62
C ALA A 28 34.71 -16.17 -20.67
N GLN A 29 35.00 -17.25 -19.97
CA GLN A 29 34.13 -17.86 -18.98
C GLN A 29 34.12 -17.04 -17.68
N SER A 30 35.22 -16.44 -17.28
CA SER A 30 35.33 -15.47 -16.18
C SER A 30 34.45 -14.23 -16.45
N ASP A 31 34.53 -13.66 -17.67
CA ASP A 31 33.82 -12.45 -18.06
C ASP A 31 32.29 -12.69 -18.07
N ARG A 32 31.84 -13.82 -18.63
CA ARG A 32 30.43 -14.23 -18.58
C ARG A 32 29.92 -14.40 -17.17
N GLY A 33 30.72 -14.89 -16.26
CA GLY A 33 30.40 -15.01 -14.84
C GLY A 33 30.22 -13.64 -14.17
N VAL A 34 31.09 -12.69 -14.51
CA VAL A 34 31.01 -11.31 -14.01
C VAL A 34 29.79 -10.59 -14.57
N GLU A 35 29.53 -10.68 -15.86
CA GLU A 35 28.36 -10.09 -16.50
C GLU A 35 27.04 -10.62 -15.91
N ALA A 36 26.91 -11.93 -15.71
CA ALA A 36 25.74 -12.53 -15.09
C ALA A 36 25.52 -12.03 -13.65
N ARG A 37 26.60 -11.87 -12.87
CA ARG A 37 26.53 -11.32 -11.53
C ARG A 37 26.17 -9.85 -11.53
N LEU A 38 26.68 -9.06 -12.45
CA LEU A 38 26.34 -7.65 -12.63
C LEU A 38 24.86 -7.50 -12.96
N ALA A 39 24.35 -8.23 -13.95
CA ALA A 39 22.92 -8.22 -14.30
C ALA A 39 22.01 -8.62 -13.11
N ALA A 40 22.43 -9.61 -12.32
CA ALA A 40 21.69 -10.00 -11.11
C ALA A 40 21.69 -8.90 -10.03
N LEU A 41 22.81 -8.18 -9.86
CA LEU A 41 22.89 -7.05 -8.94
C LEU A 41 22.06 -5.87 -9.41
N GLU A 42 22.14 -5.51 -10.69
CA GLU A 42 21.33 -4.45 -11.30
C GLU A 42 19.83 -4.71 -11.10
N LYS A 43 19.39 -5.96 -11.33
CA LYS A 43 18.01 -6.35 -11.08
C LYS A 43 17.62 -6.18 -9.61
N ARG A 44 18.50 -6.56 -8.67
CA ARG A 44 18.23 -6.39 -7.24
C ARG A 44 18.14 -4.92 -6.86
N VAL A 45 19.04 -4.09 -7.35
CA VAL A 45 19.04 -2.64 -7.14
C VAL A 45 17.73 -2.04 -7.66
N ALA A 46 17.33 -2.38 -8.89
CA ALA A 46 16.08 -1.90 -9.47
C ALA A 46 14.83 -2.26 -8.62
N LEU A 47 14.77 -3.47 -8.06
CA LEU A 47 13.67 -3.86 -7.17
C LEU A 47 13.68 -3.11 -5.84
N GLU A 48 14.83 -2.77 -5.28
CA GLU A 48 14.92 -1.95 -4.07
C GLU A 48 14.56 -0.48 -4.35
N GLU A 49 14.96 0.07 -5.49
CA GLU A 49 14.54 1.40 -5.94
C GLU A 49 13.01 1.45 -6.14
N ASP A 50 12.42 0.43 -6.75
CA ASP A 50 10.98 0.29 -6.90
C ASP A 50 10.28 0.25 -5.54
N ARG A 51 10.81 -0.49 -4.57
CA ARG A 51 10.30 -0.51 -3.19
C ARG A 51 10.32 0.88 -2.57
N ALA A 52 11.45 1.58 -2.67
CA ALA A 52 11.59 2.93 -2.12
C ALA A 52 10.58 3.92 -2.75
N GLN A 53 10.36 3.83 -4.08
CA GLN A 53 9.38 4.65 -4.78
C GLN A 53 7.94 4.36 -4.31
N ILE A 54 7.57 3.09 -4.14
CA ILE A 54 6.26 2.67 -3.64
C ILE A 54 6.03 3.16 -2.21
N GLU A 55 7.03 3.04 -1.35
CA GLU A 55 6.95 3.53 0.02
C GLU A 55 6.80 5.05 0.07
N ASN A 56 7.55 5.78 -0.76
CA ASN A 56 7.42 7.24 -0.86
C ASN A 56 6.05 7.65 -1.42
N LEU A 57 5.52 6.95 -2.44
CA LEU A 57 4.17 7.14 -2.95
C LEU A 57 3.13 7.02 -1.83
N THR A 58 3.23 5.96 -1.01
CA THR A 58 2.27 5.69 0.05
C THR A 58 2.38 6.70 1.21
N ARG A 59 3.59 7.13 1.54
CA ARG A 59 3.81 8.19 2.54
C ARG A 59 3.31 9.55 2.04
N ALA A 60 3.56 9.89 0.78
CA ALA A 60 3.06 11.11 0.17
C ALA A 60 1.53 11.17 0.16
N TYR A 61 0.85 10.06 -0.14
CA TYR A 61 -0.59 9.95 0.00
C TYR A 61 -1.07 10.36 1.39
N GLY A 62 -0.42 9.89 2.47
CA GLY A 62 -0.75 10.28 3.84
C GLY A 62 -0.71 11.79 4.04
N TYR A 63 0.34 12.46 3.60
CA TYR A 63 0.48 13.92 3.71
C TYR A 63 -0.54 14.69 2.87
N TYR A 64 -0.88 14.23 1.67
CA TYR A 64 -1.86 14.89 0.82
C TYR A 64 -3.30 14.77 1.35
N ILE A 65 -3.65 13.57 1.84
CA ILE A 65 -4.98 13.35 2.42
C ILE A 65 -5.17 14.11 3.74
N ASP A 66 -4.10 14.29 4.54
CA ASP A 66 -4.11 15.08 5.76
C ASP A 66 -4.66 16.49 5.53
N LYS A 67 -4.30 17.08 4.42
CA LYS A 67 -4.60 18.49 4.13
C LYS A 67 -5.67 18.64 3.06
N LYS A 68 -6.35 17.54 2.69
CA LYS A 68 -7.41 17.53 1.68
C LYS A 68 -6.97 18.12 0.34
N VAL A 69 -5.72 17.83 -0.06
CA VAL A 69 -5.15 18.28 -1.34
C VAL A 69 -5.51 17.26 -2.42
N TRP A 70 -6.79 17.21 -2.78
CA TRP A 70 -7.33 16.18 -3.67
C TRP A 70 -6.71 16.16 -5.05
N SER A 71 -6.24 17.32 -5.54
CA SER A 71 -5.49 17.44 -6.80
C SER A 71 -4.20 16.62 -6.81
N GLU A 72 -3.61 16.38 -5.63
CA GLU A 72 -2.40 15.57 -5.48
C GLU A 72 -2.71 14.11 -5.11
N VAL A 73 -3.88 13.85 -4.51
CA VAL A 73 -4.31 12.49 -4.14
C VAL A 73 -4.72 11.69 -5.37
N VAL A 74 -5.60 12.25 -6.21
CA VAL A 74 -6.20 11.53 -7.36
C VAL A 74 -5.15 11.04 -8.36
N PRO A 75 -4.12 11.82 -8.73
CA PRO A 75 -3.08 11.37 -9.67
C PRO A 75 -2.21 10.21 -9.18
N LEU A 76 -2.22 9.90 -7.88
CA LEU A 76 -1.48 8.76 -7.33
C LEU A 76 -2.08 7.41 -7.73
N PHE A 77 -3.30 7.40 -8.27
CA PHE A 77 -4.04 6.22 -8.66
C PHE A 77 -3.89 5.95 -10.17
N SER A 78 -3.88 4.67 -10.53
CA SER A 78 -3.91 4.25 -11.94
C SER A 78 -5.28 4.58 -12.58
N LYS A 79 -5.32 4.62 -13.90
CA LYS A 79 -6.56 4.94 -14.64
C LYS A 79 -7.73 4.02 -14.30
N ASP A 80 -7.44 2.74 -14.02
CA ASP A 80 -8.43 1.69 -13.71
C ASP A 80 -8.43 1.32 -12.22
N ALA A 81 -7.94 2.21 -11.35
CA ALA A 81 -7.83 1.96 -9.92
C ALA A 81 -9.17 1.61 -9.26
N VAL A 82 -9.11 0.78 -8.24
CA VAL A 82 -10.24 0.43 -7.40
C VAL A 82 -9.97 0.89 -5.98
N VAL A 83 -10.89 1.65 -5.39
CA VAL A 83 -10.76 2.13 -4.01
C VAL A 83 -11.98 1.73 -3.20
N GLU A 84 -11.71 1.22 -2.00
CA GLU A 84 -12.72 0.74 -1.05
C GLU A 84 -12.33 1.13 0.38
N ILE A 85 -13.06 2.04 1.00
CA ILE A 85 -12.71 2.62 2.29
C ILE A 85 -13.84 2.45 3.29
N SER A 86 -13.63 1.61 4.30
CA SER A 86 -14.45 1.54 5.52
C SER A 86 -15.97 1.52 5.27
N GLY A 87 -16.45 0.53 4.55
CA GLY A 87 -17.90 0.33 4.35
C GLY A 87 -18.60 1.24 3.34
N ARG A 88 -17.85 2.19 2.74
CA ARG A 88 -18.45 3.14 1.78
C ARG A 88 -18.78 2.53 0.42
N GLY A 89 -18.39 1.29 0.17
CA GLY A 89 -18.51 0.62 -1.12
C GLY A 89 -17.29 0.82 -2.01
N VAL A 90 -17.40 0.37 -3.23
CA VAL A 90 -16.32 0.32 -4.23
C VAL A 90 -16.45 1.46 -5.21
N TYR A 91 -15.40 2.23 -5.41
CA TYR A 91 -15.30 3.31 -6.40
C TYR A 91 -14.20 2.96 -7.42
N LYS A 92 -14.48 3.13 -8.72
CA LYS A 92 -13.63 2.64 -9.80
C LYS A 92 -13.17 3.75 -10.73
N GLY A 93 -11.92 3.60 -11.19
CA GLY A 93 -11.29 4.52 -12.14
C GLY A 93 -11.07 5.92 -11.58
N ALA A 94 -10.45 6.79 -12.35
CA ALA A 94 -10.11 8.15 -11.93
C ALA A 94 -11.34 8.94 -11.42
N LYS A 95 -12.50 8.80 -12.08
CA LYS A 95 -13.75 9.47 -11.67
C LYS A 95 -14.25 8.95 -10.32
N GLY A 96 -14.22 7.61 -10.10
CA GLY A 96 -14.63 7.02 -8.83
C GLY A 96 -13.70 7.43 -7.70
N VAL A 97 -12.39 7.42 -7.95
CA VAL A 97 -11.36 7.89 -6.99
C VAL A 97 -11.61 9.35 -6.60
N ASP A 98 -11.80 10.25 -7.57
CA ASP A 98 -12.13 11.66 -7.29
C ASP A 98 -13.44 11.78 -6.51
N THR A 99 -14.48 11.05 -6.91
CA THR A 99 -15.77 11.07 -6.22
C THR A 99 -15.61 10.65 -4.76
N LEU A 100 -14.90 9.56 -4.47
CA LEU A 100 -14.70 9.11 -3.10
C LEU A 100 -13.92 10.13 -2.27
N PHE A 101 -12.78 10.58 -2.77
CA PHE A 101 -11.89 11.44 -1.97
C PHE A 101 -12.39 12.88 -1.87
N SER A 102 -12.73 13.52 -2.98
CA SER A 102 -13.10 14.93 -2.96
C SER A 102 -14.55 15.17 -2.51
N LYS A 103 -15.51 14.30 -2.90
CA LYS A 103 -16.93 14.52 -2.64
C LYS A 103 -17.42 13.80 -1.38
N VAL A 104 -17.13 12.50 -1.23
CA VAL A 104 -17.61 11.71 -0.09
C VAL A 104 -16.77 11.98 1.16
N ILE A 105 -15.46 11.77 1.10
CA ILE A 105 -14.57 11.97 2.26
C ILE A 105 -14.31 13.46 2.49
N GLY A 106 -13.98 14.19 1.46
CA GLY A 106 -13.67 15.62 1.50
C GLY A 106 -14.90 16.51 1.64
N ARG A 107 -16.11 15.98 1.42
CA ARG A 107 -17.36 16.73 1.49
C ARG A 107 -17.33 17.99 0.62
N GLN A 108 -16.73 17.87 -0.57
CA GLN A 108 -16.54 18.93 -1.54
C GLN A 108 -15.65 20.10 -1.05
N HIS A 109 -15.03 19.99 0.14
CA HIS A 109 -14.06 20.96 0.63
C HIS A 109 -12.66 20.64 0.11
N LYS A 110 -11.91 21.68 -0.26
CA LYS A 110 -10.49 21.64 -0.59
C LYS A 110 -9.73 22.34 0.52
N GLY A 111 -8.68 21.70 1.01
CA GLY A 111 -7.94 22.19 2.18
C GLY A 111 -8.69 22.00 3.49
N LEU A 112 -8.07 22.38 4.58
CA LEU A 112 -8.66 22.37 5.91
C LEU A 112 -9.33 23.70 6.21
N ALA A 113 -10.42 23.66 6.95
CA ALA A 113 -11.03 24.85 7.52
C ALA A 113 -10.24 25.33 8.75
N ASP A 114 -10.45 26.60 9.17
CA ASP A 114 -9.88 27.11 10.41
C ASP A 114 -10.36 26.29 11.62
N GLY A 115 -9.42 25.86 12.45
CA GLY A 115 -9.69 24.99 13.58
C GLY A 115 -9.88 23.52 13.24
N GLU A 116 -9.83 23.13 11.99
CA GLU A 116 -9.91 21.73 11.58
C GLU A 116 -8.57 21.02 11.76
N LEU A 117 -8.60 19.86 12.40
CA LEU A 117 -7.51 18.89 12.48
C LEU A 117 -7.81 17.72 11.56
N SER A 118 -6.89 17.38 10.71
CA SER A 118 -6.85 16.09 10.01
C SER A 118 -5.41 15.61 9.94
N ASN A 119 -5.17 14.45 10.50
CA ASN A 119 -3.86 13.79 10.55
C ASN A 119 -4.08 12.33 10.17
N HIS A 120 -3.42 11.87 9.12
CA HIS A 120 -3.59 10.53 8.56
C HIS A 120 -2.23 9.84 8.43
N MET A 121 -1.71 9.38 9.56
CA MET A 121 -0.41 8.71 9.61
C MET A 121 -0.47 7.33 8.95
N VAL A 122 0.35 7.11 7.94
CA VAL A 122 0.50 5.80 7.28
C VAL A 122 1.77 5.14 7.81
N LEU A 123 1.61 4.01 8.50
CA LEU A 123 2.63 3.40 9.35
C LEU A 123 2.84 1.92 9.00
N GLN A 124 3.90 1.30 9.53
CA GLN A 124 4.17 -0.15 9.53
C GLN A 124 4.08 -0.79 8.14
N GLY A 125 4.66 -0.15 7.12
CA GLY A 125 4.62 -0.67 5.75
C GLY A 125 5.35 -2.00 5.58
N VAL A 126 4.69 -2.98 4.96
CA VAL A 126 5.30 -4.19 4.41
C VAL A 126 5.04 -4.18 2.92
N THR A 127 6.08 -3.99 2.11
CA THR A 127 5.98 -3.82 0.66
C THR A 127 6.73 -4.95 -0.05
N ASN A 128 6.07 -5.59 -1.01
CA ASN A 128 6.63 -6.67 -1.82
C ASN A 128 6.48 -6.33 -3.30
N VAL A 129 7.60 -6.11 -3.98
CA VAL A 129 7.66 -5.92 -5.43
C VAL A 129 7.72 -7.26 -6.11
N ALA A 130 6.90 -7.47 -7.13
CA ALA A 130 6.94 -8.70 -7.94
C ALA A 130 8.26 -8.79 -8.72
N PRO A 131 8.76 -10.01 -9.01
CA PRO A 131 10.05 -10.21 -9.69
C PRO A 131 10.15 -9.57 -11.08
N ASP A 132 9.02 -9.23 -11.70
CA ASP A 132 8.94 -8.56 -13.00
C ASP A 132 9.09 -7.03 -12.92
N GLY A 133 9.08 -6.46 -11.70
CA GLY A 133 9.15 -5.02 -11.47
C GLY A 133 7.95 -4.22 -11.99
N LYS A 134 6.79 -4.85 -12.21
CA LYS A 134 5.60 -4.21 -12.79
C LYS A 134 4.44 -4.08 -11.82
N THR A 135 4.37 -4.95 -10.84
CA THR A 135 3.33 -4.97 -9.82
C THR A 135 3.93 -5.11 -8.44
N ALA A 136 3.20 -4.66 -7.42
CA ALA A 136 3.59 -4.83 -6.03
C ALA A 136 2.36 -4.92 -5.12
N THR A 137 2.57 -5.42 -3.91
CA THR A 137 1.59 -5.41 -2.83
C THR A 137 2.14 -4.67 -1.63
N GLY A 138 1.26 -4.03 -0.85
CA GLY A 138 1.62 -3.37 0.40
C GLY A 138 0.54 -3.54 1.46
N ARG A 139 1.00 -3.76 2.69
CA ARG A 139 0.19 -3.71 3.89
C ARG A 139 0.66 -2.56 4.73
N TRP A 140 -0.27 -1.67 5.11
CA TRP A 140 0.03 -0.49 5.90
C TRP A 140 -1.01 -0.30 7.00
N ARG A 141 -0.67 0.41 8.03
CA ARG A 141 -1.58 0.83 9.09
C ARG A 141 -1.85 2.32 8.96
N ALA A 142 -3.11 2.74 9.10
CA ALA A 142 -3.44 4.15 9.28
C ALA A 142 -3.82 4.41 10.73
N PHE A 143 -3.23 5.45 11.33
CA PHE A 143 -3.69 6.01 12.58
C PHE A 143 -4.13 7.45 12.32
N ILE A 144 -5.39 7.75 12.64
CA ILE A 144 -6.07 8.95 12.14
C ILE A 144 -6.58 9.77 13.32
N GLN A 145 -6.34 11.07 13.26
CA GLN A 145 -6.89 12.07 14.17
C GLN A 145 -7.72 13.05 13.34
N ILE A 146 -8.96 13.23 13.73
CA ILE A 146 -9.86 14.20 13.12
C ILE A 146 -10.42 15.07 14.22
N GLY A 147 -10.49 16.36 13.99
CA GLY A 147 -11.03 17.27 15.00
C GLY A 147 -11.49 18.60 14.44
N MET A 148 -12.28 19.26 15.25
CA MET A 148 -12.64 20.66 15.10
C MET A 148 -12.46 21.35 16.44
N TRP A 149 -11.64 22.38 16.47
CA TRP A 149 -11.29 23.10 17.69
C TRP A 149 -12.51 23.43 18.54
N GLN A 150 -12.47 23.11 19.82
CA GLN A 150 -13.53 23.29 20.81
C GLN A 150 -14.89 22.61 20.50
N LYS A 151 -14.97 21.74 19.45
CA LYS A 151 -16.24 21.10 19.06
C LYS A 151 -16.19 19.58 19.16
N MET A 152 -15.16 18.96 18.61
CA MET A 152 -15.08 17.50 18.59
C MET A 152 -13.67 17.01 18.26
N GLY A 153 -13.36 15.80 18.70
CA GLY A 153 -12.18 15.05 18.31
C GLY A 153 -12.51 13.58 18.14
N LEU A 154 -11.83 12.96 17.20
CA LEU A 154 -11.94 11.54 16.87
C LEU A 154 -10.57 10.91 16.73
N TRP A 155 -10.49 9.67 17.18
CA TRP A 155 -9.44 8.73 16.80
C TRP A 155 -10.00 7.70 15.83
N ALA A 156 -9.22 7.31 14.86
CA ALA A 156 -9.53 6.16 14.03
C ALA A 156 -8.25 5.36 13.73
N GLU A 157 -8.41 4.08 13.55
CA GLU A 157 -7.34 3.18 13.15
C GLU A 157 -7.88 2.15 12.16
N GLY A 158 -7.00 1.69 11.29
CA GLY A 158 -7.32 0.61 10.37
C GLY A 158 -6.14 0.19 9.53
N THR A 159 -6.36 -0.85 8.76
CA THR A 159 -5.34 -1.49 7.94
C THR A 159 -5.62 -1.27 6.46
N TYR A 160 -4.60 -0.82 5.74
CA TYR A 160 -4.59 -0.77 4.29
C TYR A 160 -4.11 -2.09 3.68
N ASP A 161 -4.80 -2.52 2.65
CA ASP A 161 -4.39 -3.53 1.69
C ASP A 161 -4.27 -2.86 0.32
N ILE A 162 -3.06 -2.76 -0.19
CA ILE A 162 -2.77 -1.96 -1.38
C ILE A 162 -2.13 -2.84 -2.45
N ARG A 163 -2.57 -2.67 -3.69
CA ARG A 163 -1.87 -3.15 -4.87
C ARG A 163 -1.36 -1.97 -5.67
N TYR A 164 -0.18 -2.13 -6.21
CA TYR A 164 0.48 -1.13 -7.03
C TYR A 164 0.73 -1.67 -8.43
N VAL A 165 0.78 -0.76 -9.38
CA VAL A 165 1.14 -1.03 -10.77
C VAL A 165 2.10 0.04 -11.26
N LYS A 166 3.06 -0.35 -12.10
CA LYS A 166 3.93 0.60 -12.78
C LYS A 166 3.28 0.97 -14.12
N GLU A 167 2.75 2.19 -14.21
CA GLU A 167 2.08 2.75 -15.37
C GLU A 167 2.91 3.91 -15.91
N ASP A 168 3.31 3.85 -17.18
CA ASP A 168 4.19 4.84 -17.82
C ASP A 168 5.50 5.10 -17.03
N GLY A 169 6.10 4.04 -16.51
CA GLY A 169 7.33 4.07 -15.72
C GLY A 169 7.18 4.61 -14.30
N LYS A 170 5.96 4.91 -13.84
CA LYS A 170 5.66 5.44 -12.51
C LYS A 170 4.80 4.48 -11.72
N TRP A 171 5.11 4.31 -10.44
CA TRP A 171 4.28 3.53 -9.54
C TRP A 171 3.01 4.28 -9.17
N LYS A 172 1.88 3.56 -9.18
CA LYS A 172 0.56 4.08 -8.84
C LYS A 172 -0.24 3.05 -8.04
N PHE A 173 -1.23 3.50 -7.28
CA PHE A 173 -2.19 2.62 -6.64
C PHE A 173 -3.14 2.03 -7.68
N SER A 174 -3.21 0.69 -7.80
CA SER A 174 -4.20 -0.01 -8.63
C SER A 174 -5.38 -0.55 -7.83
N LEU A 175 -5.16 -0.89 -6.56
CA LEU A 175 -6.19 -1.19 -5.57
C LEU A 175 -5.80 -0.54 -4.25
N MET A 176 -6.73 0.13 -3.61
CA MET A 176 -6.59 0.56 -2.22
C MET A 176 -7.83 0.14 -1.45
N ARG A 177 -7.66 -0.73 -0.47
CA ARG A 177 -8.72 -1.13 0.45
C ARG A 177 -8.29 -0.82 1.87
N TRP A 178 -9.15 -0.11 2.60
CA TRP A 178 -8.91 0.19 4.00
C TRP A 178 -9.97 -0.44 4.89
N TYR A 179 -9.54 -1.30 5.77
CA TYR A 179 -10.35 -1.95 6.78
C TYR A 179 -10.26 -1.12 8.06
N GLY A 180 -11.32 -0.39 8.39
CA GLY A 180 -11.38 0.38 9.64
C GLY A 180 -11.50 -0.57 10.82
N THR A 181 -10.57 -0.46 11.76
CA THR A 181 -10.62 -1.20 13.03
C THR A 181 -11.60 -0.53 13.98
N TYR A 182 -11.47 0.79 14.16
CA TYR A 182 -12.38 1.58 14.97
C TYR A 182 -12.40 3.05 14.54
N PHE A 183 -13.52 3.72 14.88
CA PHE A 183 -13.62 5.15 15.05
C PHE A 183 -14.12 5.40 16.46
N THR A 184 -13.52 6.31 17.20
CA THR A 184 -13.88 6.58 18.59
C THR A 184 -13.81 8.07 18.94
N PRO A 185 -14.73 8.62 19.74
CA PRO A 185 -14.59 9.97 20.25
C PRO A 185 -13.32 10.12 21.10
N TYR A 186 -12.66 11.25 20.98
CA TYR A 186 -11.45 11.56 21.74
C TYR A 186 -11.66 11.46 23.26
N ASP A 187 -12.77 11.98 23.77
CA ASP A 187 -13.11 12.07 25.18
C ASP A 187 -13.53 10.75 25.83
N LYS A 188 -13.98 9.78 25.02
CA LYS A 188 -14.42 8.46 25.48
C LYS A 188 -13.41 7.36 25.22
N GLY A 189 -12.71 7.44 24.08
CA GLY A 189 -11.79 6.41 23.64
C GLY A 189 -12.49 5.09 23.29
N TRP A 190 -11.72 4.17 22.72
CA TRP A 190 -12.23 2.87 22.20
C TRP A 190 -12.80 1.95 23.28
N ALA A 191 -12.42 2.13 24.55
CA ALA A 191 -12.92 1.33 25.66
C ALA A 191 -14.38 1.64 26.05
N GLN A 192 -14.88 2.84 25.71
CA GLN A 192 -16.22 3.28 26.06
C GLN A 192 -17.13 3.50 24.86
N ALA A 193 -16.57 3.84 23.72
CA ALA A 193 -17.35 4.07 22.50
C ALA A 193 -16.52 3.70 21.26
N SER A 194 -17.10 2.93 20.37
CA SER A 194 -16.54 2.66 19.05
C SER A 194 -17.67 2.68 18.01
N PHE A 195 -17.38 3.31 16.91
CA PHE A 195 -18.27 3.28 15.75
C PHE A 195 -17.75 2.28 14.75
N GLY A 196 -18.62 1.55 14.12
CA GLY A 196 -18.29 0.65 13.04
C GLY A 196 -17.94 1.37 11.73
N ASN A 197 -18.03 0.65 10.65
CA ASN A 197 -17.80 1.17 9.32
C ASN A 197 -18.80 2.26 8.92
N ASN A 198 -18.36 3.17 8.07
CA ASN A 198 -19.24 4.13 7.42
C ASN A 198 -20.10 3.41 6.36
N GLY A 199 -21.33 3.84 6.17
CA GLY A 199 -22.18 3.34 5.08
C GLY A 199 -21.88 4.03 3.74
N PRO A 200 -22.50 3.54 2.65
CA PRO A 200 -22.38 4.16 1.33
C PRO A 200 -23.03 5.55 1.30
N SER A 201 -22.46 6.45 0.52
CA SER A 201 -23.04 7.77 0.27
C SER A 201 -24.33 7.62 -0.55
N LYS A 202 -25.39 8.33 -0.13
CA LYS A 202 -26.65 8.42 -0.90
C LYS A 202 -26.54 9.41 -2.04
N GLU A 203 -25.83 10.52 -1.83
CA GLU A 203 -25.63 11.59 -2.81
C GLU A 203 -24.62 11.20 -3.90
N PHE A 204 -23.56 10.51 -3.49
CA PHE A 204 -22.48 10.03 -4.38
C PHE A 204 -22.33 8.51 -4.22
N PRO A 205 -23.26 7.71 -4.75
CA PRO A 205 -23.27 6.27 -4.54
C PRO A 205 -22.03 5.61 -5.13
N PRO A 206 -21.54 4.51 -4.52
CA PRO A 206 -20.44 3.73 -5.07
C PRO A 206 -20.85 2.98 -6.34
N ASP A 207 -19.86 2.56 -7.13
CA ASP A 207 -20.06 1.73 -8.33
C ASP A 207 -20.49 0.29 -7.99
N ALA A 208 -20.17 -0.18 -6.77
CA ALA A 208 -20.57 -1.49 -6.28
C ALA A 208 -20.61 -1.50 -4.73
N PRO A 209 -21.34 -2.45 -4.13
CA PRO A 209 -21.29 -2.68 -2.69
C PRO A 209 -19.86 -3.00 -2.22
N GLN A 210 -19.61 -2.85 -0.91
CA GLN A 210 -18.36 -3.28 -0.28
C GLN A 210 -18.08 -4.76 -0.59
N SER A 211 -16.87 -5.06 -1.03
CA SER A 211 -16.50 -6.40 -1.51
C SER A 211 -16.23 -7.39 -0.37
N VAL A 212 -15.89 -6.91 0.81
CA VAL A 212 -15.63 -7.73 2.00
C VAL A 212 -16.45 -7.22 3.16
N GLN A 213 -17.31 -8.07 3.70
CA GLN A 213 -18.01 -7.80 4.95
C GLN A 213 -17.11 -8.22 6.11
N TYR A 214 -16.95 -7.35 7.11
CA TYR A 214 -16.10 -7.62 8.28
C TYR A 214 -16.59 -6.84 9.50
N ASP A 215 -16.25 -7.37 10.67
CA ASP A 215 -16.55 -6.73 11.94
C ASP A 215 -15.44 -5.76 12.33
N ALA A 216 -15.81 -4.51 12.59
CA ALA A 216 -14.94 -3.56 13.28
C ALA A 216 -15.00 -3.79 14.79
N TYR A 217 -14.08 -3.17 15.54
CA TYR A 217 -14.06 -3.23 17.00
C TYR A 217 -15.41 -2.79 17.61
N PRO A 218 -15.97 -3.50 18.62
CA PRO A 218 -15.33 -4.54 19.47
C PRO A 218 -15.19 -5.93 18.84
N GLY A 219 -15.76 -6.22 17.67
CA GLY A 219 -15.34 -7.35 16.88
C GLY A 219 -13.90 -7.18 16.36
N HIS A 220 -13.41 -8.13 15.59
CA HIS A 220 -12.13 -7.98 14.92
C HIS A 220 -12.12 -8.74 13.59
N TYR A 221 -11.40 -8.18 12.65
CA TYR A 221 -11.15 -8.78 11.35
C TYR A 221 -9.66 -8.81 11.05
N VAL A 222 -9.18 -9.95 10.59
CA VAL A 222 -7.79 -10.12 10.14
C VAL A 222 -7.79 -10.23 8.62
N PRO A 223 -7.53 -9.14 7.90
CA PRO A 223 -7.45 -9.20 6.45
C PRO A 223 -6.34 -10.16 6.01
N PRO A 224 -6.51 -10.93 4.93
CA PRO A 224 -5.47 -11.82 4.43
C PRO A 224 -4.13 -11.09 4.28
N TYR A 225 -3.04 -11.66 4.79
CA TYR A 225 -1.72 -11.07 4.58
C TYR A 225 -1.28 -11.29 3.13
N PRO A 226 -0.90 -10.23 2.38
CA PRO A 226 -0.48 -10.35 0.98
C PRO A 226 0.96 -10.84 0.83
N TYR A 227 1.53 -11.38 1.91
CA TYR A 227 2.90 -11.92 1.98
C TYR A 227 2.95 -13.16 2.86
N PRO A 228 3.86 -14.11 2.58
CA PRO A 228 4.08 -15.25 3.44
C PRO A 228 4.80 -14.82 4.73
N ASN A 229 4.77 -15.66 5.75
CA ASN A 229 5.58 -15.45 6.93
C ASN A 229 7.07 -15.35 6.54
N PRO A 230 7.77 -14.28 6.92
CA PRO A 230 9.13 -14.01 6.42
C PRO A 230 10.18 -15.00 6.94
N VAL A 231 9.87 -15.77 7.96
CA VAL A 231 10.79 -16.77 8.54
C VAL A 231 10.46 -18.18 8.05
N THR A 232 9.18 -18.57 8.12
CA THR A 232 8.77 -19.94 7.77
C THR A 232 8.39 -20.12 6.31
N GLY A 233 8.17 -19.04 5.57
CA GLY A 233 7.67 -19.07 4.20
C GLY A 233 6.20 -19.46 4.06
N ARG A 234 5.48 -19.74 5.17
CA ARG A 234 4.08 -20.20 5.13
C ARG A 234 3.17 -19.07 4.61
N PRO A 235 2.41 -19.30 3.53
CA PRO A 235 1.42 -18.33 3.06
C PRO A 235 0.23 -18.26 4.03
N TRP A 236 -0.38 -17.07 4.11
CA TRP A 236 -1.66 -16.88 4.79
C TRP A 236 -2.80 -17.33 3.89
N THR A 237 -3.78 -18.03 4.45
CA THR A 237 -4.93 -18.53 3.71
C THR A 237 -6.23 -17.86 4.15
N GLN A 238 -7.30 -18.01 3.39
CA GLN A 238 -8.62 -17.56 3.80
C GLN A 238 -9.10 -18.28 5.08
N ALA A 239 -8.78 -19.55 5.22
CA ALA A 239 -9.08 -20.29 6.45
C ALA A 239 -8.38 -19.73 7.70
N ASP A 240 -7.18 -19.16 7.54
CA ASP A 240 -6.52 -18.43 8.63
C ASP A 240 -7.29 -17.14 8.97
N THR A 241 -7.69 -16.35 7.97
CA THR A 241 -8.52 -15.17 8.18
C THR A 241 -9.82 -15.52 8.92
N ASP A 242 -10.52 -16.57 8.48
CA ASP A 242 -11.77 -17.01 9.09
C ASP A 242 -11.58 -17.54 10.53
N ARG A 243 -10.43 -18.13 10.82
CA ARG A 243 -10.09 -18.64 12.16
C ARG A 243 -9.82 -17.52 13.16
N TYR A 244 -9.14 -16.46 12.69
CA TYR A 244 -8.67 -15.36 13.54
C TYR A 244 -9.55 -14.12 13.49
N SER A 245 -10.67 -14.14 12.77
CA SER A 245 -11.66 -13.05 12.75
C SER A 245 -12.91 -13.44 13.54
N THR A 246 -13.58 -12.44 14.12
CA THR A 246 -14.93 -12.68 14.64
C THR A 246 -15.89 -12.92 13.48
N ARG A 247 -16.81 -13.85 13.67
CA ARG A 247 -17.90 -14.13 12.73
C ARG A 247 -19.16 -13.54 13.29
N GLY A 248 -19.55 -12.36 12.77
CA GLY A 248 -20.79 -11.70 13.10
C GLY A 248 -20.99 -11.54 14.62
N MET A 249 -20.87 -10.36 15.13
CA MET A 249 -21.34 -10.12 16.48
C MET A 249 -22.82 -10.51 16.57
N ASP A 250 -23.22 -11.06 17.70
CA ASP A 250 -24.61 -11.33 18.03
C ASP A 250 -25.47 -10.14 17.53
N PRO A 251 -26.52 -10.35 16.71
CA PRO A 251 -27.38 -9.29 16.20
C PRO A 251 -27.92 -8.35 17.28
N SER A 252 -28.03 -8.81 18.54
CA SER A 252 -28.37 -7.97 19.69
C SER A 252 -27.32 -6.91 20.01
N ASN A 253 -26.04 -7.15 19.69
CA ASN A 253 -24.95 -6.17 19.82
C ASN A 253 -24.83 -5.27 18.59
N ALA A 254 -25.20 -5.75 17.40
CA ALA A 254 -25.27 -4.95 16.19
C ALA A 254 -26.37 -3.86 16.28
N ALA A 255 -27.49 -4.17 16.94
CA ALA A 255 -28.56 -3.20 17.20
C ALA A 255 -28.10 -2.03 18.10
N ASN A 256 -27.23 -2.29 19.08
CA ASN A 256 -26.63 -1.25 19.92
C ASN A 256 -25.55 -0.42 19.21
N SER A 257 -24.90 -0.94 18.19
CA SER A 257 -23.97 -0.18 17.35
C SER A 257 -24.66 0.66 16.27
N SER A 258 -25.86 0.25 15.86
CA SER A 258 -26.67 0.97 14.86
C SER A 258 -27.67 1.96 15.47
N SER A 259 -28.05 1.80 16.75
CA SER A 259 -28.96 2.72 17.46
C SER A 259 -28.22 3.91 18.10
N ALA A 260 -26.92 3.82 18.33
CA ALA A 260 -26.10 5.00 18.45
C ALA A 260 -25.98 5.60 17.04
N GLY A 261 -27.02 6.31 16.63
CA GLY A 261 -27.05 7.05 15.35
C GLY A 261 -25.68 7.71 15.19
N SER A 262 -25.06 7.53 14.03
CA SER A 262 -23.74 8.09 13.77
C SER A 262 -23.72 9.52 14.33
N PRO A 263 -23.06 9.82 15.45
CA PRO A 263 -23.05 11.18 16.00
C PRO A 263 -22.30 12.14 15.07
N LEU A 264 -21.87 11.62 13.95
CA LEU A 264 -21.19 12.30 12.88
C LEU A 264 -22.05 12.45 11.61
N SER A 265 -23.31 12.79 11.77
CA SER A 265 -23.87 13.73 10.82
C SER A 265 -23.24 15.09 11.12
N LEU A 266 -22.00 15.27 10.68
CA LEU A 266 -21.30 16.56 10.68
C LEU A 266 -22.08 17.63 9.86
N GLU A 267 -23.22 17.28 9.26
CA GLU A 267 -24.13 18.17 8.56
C GLU A 267 -24.72 19.27 9.45
N SER A 268 -24.82 19.06 10.76
CA SER A 268 -25.41 20.04 11.67
C SER A 268 -24.39 20.99 12.35
N GLN A 269 -23.09 20.88 12.04
CA GLN A 269 -22.06 21.59 12.80
C GLN A 269 -21.14 22.51 11.97
N HIS A 270 -21.46 22.77 10.72
CA HIS A 270 -20.78 23.86 10.01
C HIS A 270 -21.36 25.20 10.45
N PRO A 271 -20.58 26.10 11.07
CA PRO A 271 -21.01 27.48 11.20
C PRO A 271 -21.10 28.04 9.78
N GLN A 272 -22.25 28.66 9.47
CA GLN A 272 -22.36 29.51 8.30
C GLN A 272 -21.26 30.57 8.41
N GLN A 273 -20.44 30.75 7.38
CA GLN A 273 -19.48 31.84 7.32
C GLN A 273 -20.24 33.14 7.50
N PRO A 274 -19.74 34.07 8.34
CA PRO A 274 -20.32 35.40 8.37
C PRO A 274 -20.18 36.06 7.01
N PRO A 275 -21.16 36.82 6.56
CA PRO A 275 -21.04 37.58 5.30
C PRO A 275 -19.84 38.55 5.41
N ARG A 276 -19.08 38.63 4.31
CA ARG A 276 -17.95 39.56 4.17
C ARG A 276 -18.45 41.00 4.18
#